data_b2ea06db78490ebb6b071ac8937ad8c0
#
_entry.id   b2ea06db78490ebb6b071ac8937ad8c0
#
_cell.length_a   1.000
_cell.length_b   1.000
_cell.length_c   1.000
_cell.angle_alpha   90.00
_cell.angle_beta   90.00
_cell.angle_gamma   90.00
#
_symmetry.space_group_name_H-M   'P 1'
#
loop_
_entity.id
_entity.type
_entity.pdbx_description
1 polymer ?
#
loop_
_entity_poly.entity_id
_entity_poly.type
_entity_poly.pdbx_seq_one_letter_code
_entity_poly.pdbx_strand_id
1 'polypeptide(L)'
;MSTAAAYEPTGLAHAYLLDGRGGGEQLDWNGIERWTPDDGTLWITLDYSAPDSQRWLGLHSRIDPLIRDALLDTDPRPRAAAHGAALLLIVRGINVNEGAAPEDMLSIRSWIEPHRIVTLRHRQSRSLKAIAGELDRGAGPRSAGELTAELVERVLEHVVTRVDTLGDDIAACEDQVLVGTRGELRAQLADQRRRAIALRRFLAPQREAFAKLAQIQVPWLDATARGRIVESADRMTRTVEELDAARDRAAVTQEELQSKIGEATNQRLYVLSIITAVFLPLGFVCSLLGVNVGGVPLQHDDWAFWALCGVFAVVVTAQLWLFRRRGWFGG
;
A
#
# COMPACT_ATOMS: atom_id res chain seq x y z
N MET A 1 -19.89 9.57 10.74
CA MET A 1 -19.86 9.61 12.22
C MET A 1 -18.68 8.75 12.62
N SER A 2 -17.62 9.41 13.10
CA SER A 2 -16.37 8.76 13.51
C SER A 2 -16.65 7.99 14.78
N THR A 3 -16.60 6.64 14.74
CA THR A 3 -16.52 5.81 15.93
C THR A 3 -15.14 6.05 16.54
N ALA A 4 -15.10 6.95 17.54
CA ALA A 4 -13.93 7.13 18.38
C ALA A 4 -13.49 5.76 18.88
N ALA A 5 -12.22 5.40 18.66
CA ALA A 5 -11.62 4.24 19.30
C ALA A 5 -11.95 4.31 20.80
N ALA A 6 -12.53 3.24 21.35
CA ALA A 6 -12.90 3.21 22.75
C ALA A 6 -11.67 3.56 23.57
N TYR A 7 -11.71 4.73 24.21
CA TYR A 7 -10.69 5.20 25.12
C TYR A 7 -10.78 4.32 26.37
N GLU A 8 -9.75 3.54 26.62
CA GLU A 8 -9.64 2.77 27.85
C GLU A 8 -9.18 3.74 28.95
N PRO A 9 -10.03 4.06 29.93
CA PRO A 9 -9.79 5.15 30.88
C PRO A 9 -8.55 4.96 31.75
N THR A 10 -7.99 3.75 31.78
CA THR A 10 -6.79 3.42 32.58
C THR A 10 -5.52 3.28 31.74
N GLY A 11 -5.58 3.35 30.42
CA GLY A 11 -4.47 3.10 29.51
C GLY A 11 -3.95 1.65 29.49
N LEU A 12 -4.42 0.79 30.37
CA LEU A 12 -4.16 -0.65 30.38
C LEU A 12 -5.12 -1.34 29.42
N ALA A 13 -4.60 -1.81 28.28
CA ALA A 13 -5.41 -2.55 27.32
C ALA A 13 -5.68 -3.98 27.83
N HIS A 14 -4.64 -4.65 28.28
CA HIS A 14 -4.68 -5.91 28.98
C HIS A 14 -3.33 -6.22 29.64
N ALA A 15 -3.37 -7.06 30.67
CA ALA A 15 -2.19 -7.70 31.23
C ALA A 15 -2.51 -9.16 31.49
N TYR A 16 -1.60 -10.05 31.14
CA TYR A 16 -1.72 -11.50 31.35
C TYR A 16 -0.49 -12.03 32.08
N LEU A 17 -0.73 -12.80 33.14
CA LEU A 17 0.25 -13.69 33.72
C LEU A 17 0.12 -15.04 33.00
N LEU A 18 1.11 -15.42 32.19
CA LEU A 18 1.10 -16.65 31.42
C LEU A 18 1.27 -17.85 32.35
N ASP A 19 0.45 -18.90 32.16
CA ASP A 19 0.47 -20.14 32.96
C ASP A 19 1.54 -21.15 32.51
N GLY A 20 2.28 -20.83 31.43
CA GLY A 20 3.26 -21.73 30.81
C GLY A 20 2.66 -22.91 30.04
N ARG A 21 1.33 -22.99 29.90
CA ARG A 21 0.58 -24.06 29.22
C ARG A 21 -0.25 -23.57 28.03
N GLY A 22 -0.26 -22.26 27.81
CA GLY A 22 -1.01 -21.60 26.74
C GLY A 22 -2.19 -20.76 27.22
N GLY A 23 -2.48 -20.75 28.50
CA GLY A 23 -3.44 -19.87 29.15
C GLY A 23 -2.77 -18.67 29.82
N GLY A 24 -3.60 -17.74 30.30
CA GLY A 24 -3.13 -16.61 31.07
C GLY A 24 -4.21 -16.05 31.96
N GLU A 25 -3.82 -15.67 33.18
CA GLU A 25 -4.67 -14.94 34.11
C GLU A 25 -4.61 -13.45 33.80
N GLN A 26 -5.78 -12.81 33.65
CA GLN A 26 -5.83 -11.36 33.46
C GLN A 26 -5.54 -10.63 34.77
N LEU A 27 -4.64 -9.66 34.74
CA LEU A 27 -4.27 -8.82 35.85
C LEU A 27 -4.74 -7.38 35.65
N ASP A 28 -5.10 -6.75 36.78
CA ASP A 28 -5.26 -5.29 36.88
C ASP A 28 -3.93 -4.59 37.26
N TRP A 29 -3.96 -3.27 37.40
CA TRP A 29 -2.78 -2.49 37.83
C TRP A 29 -2.21 -2.97 39.18
N ASN A 30 -3.05 -3.36 40.12
CA ASN A 30 -2.59 -3.87 41.42
C ASN A 30 -1.90 -5.25 41.26
N GLY A 31 -2.38 -6.09 40.36
CA GLY A 31 -1.74 -7.36 40.01
C GLY A 31 -0.36 -7.14 39.39
N ILE A 32 -0.25 -6.16 38.45
CA ILE A 32 1.01 -5.80 37.81
C ILE A 32 2.03 -5.29 38.83
N GLU A 33 1.63 -4.47 39.80
CA GLU A 33 2.53 -3.93 40.84
C GLU A 33 3.05 -4.98 41.82
N ARG A 34 2.23 -6.02 42.11
CA ARG A 34 2.60 -7.12 43.01
C ARG A 34 3.38 -8.23 42.33
N TRP A 35 3.35 -8.27 41.02
CA TRP A 35 4.02 -9.31 40.22
C TRP A 35 5.53 -9.34 40.44
N THR A 36 6.07 -10.53 40.52
CA THR A 36 7.52 -10.83 40.55
C THR A 36 7.89 -11.86 39.49
N PRO A 37 9.15 -11.95 39.07
CA PRO A 37 9.59 -12.96 38.09
C PRO A 37 9.31 -14.42 38.48
N ASP A 38 9.19 -14.70 39.76
CA ASP A 38 8.89 -16.04 40.30
C ASP A 38 7.42 -16.45 40.04
N ASP A 39 6.53 -15.49 39.81
CA ASP A 39 5.11 -15.78 39.52
C ASP A 39 4.90 -16.27 38.08
N GLY A 40 5.87 -16.09 37.18
CA GLY A 40 5.77 -16.48 35.77
C GLY A 40 6.00 -15.31 34.80
N THR A 41 5.68 -15.52 33.53
CA THR A 41 5.86 -14.50 32.48
C THR A 41 4.68 -13.56 32.43
N LEU A 42 4.94 -12.26 32.64
CA LEU A 42 3.95 -11.19 32.56
C LEU A 42 3.96 -10.50 31.20
N TRP A 43 2.81 -10.44 30.53
CA TRP A 43 2.62 -9.63 29.33
C TRP A 43 1.66 -8.49 29.58
N ILE A 44 2.14 -7.24 29.39
CA ILE A 44 1.38 -5.99 29.58
C ILE A 44 1.23 -5.30 28.23
N THR A 45 0.02 -4.89 27.89
CA THR A 45 -0.24 -4.03 26.72
C THR A 45 -0.85 -2.71 27.17
N LEU A 46 -0.18 -1.60 26.82
CA LEU A 46 -0.57 -0.26 27.20
C LEU A 46 -0.88 0.62 25.99
N ASP A 47 -1.84 1.52 26.15
CA ASP A 47 -1.96 2.69 25.29
C ASP A 47 -1.00 3.77 25.80
N TYR A 48 0.08 4.02 25.06
CA TYR A 48 1.11 4.97 25.48
C TYR A 48 0.66 6.43 25.46
N SER A 49 -0.50 6.76 24.88
CA SER A 49 -1.07 8.10 24.92
C SER A 49 -1.81 8.40 26.22
N ALA A 50 -2.18 7.37 26.98
CA ALA A 50 -2.90 7.52 28.25
C ALA A 50 -1.96 8.00 29.37
N PRO A 51 -2.39 8.98 30.19
CA PRO A 51 -1.58 9.52 31.28
C PRO A 51 -1.10 8.48 32.29
N ASP A 52 -1.95 7.48 32.60
CA ASP A 52 -1.60 6.43 33.56
C ASP A 52 -0.53 5.50 33.01
N SER A 53 -0.58 5.17 31.72
CA SER A 53 0.47 4.41 31.05
C SER A 53 1.81 5.15 31.06
N GLN A 54 1.80 6.46 30.79
CA GLN A 54 3.01 7.28 30.81
C GLN A 54 3.58 7.38 32.22
N ARG A 55 2.72 7.55 33.23
CA ARG A 55 3.13 7.56 34.63
C ARG A 55 3.76 6.23 35.05
N TRP A 56 3.13 5.12 34.74
CA TRP A 56 3.65 3.80 35.04
C TRP A 56 4.98 3.54 34.34
N LEU A 57 5.09 3.87 33.06
CA LEU A 57 6.36 3.77 32.29
C LEU A 57 7.48 4.61 32.93
N GLY A 58 7.15 5.79 33.43
CA GLY A 58 8.11 6.70 34.03
C GLY A 58 8.60 6.30 35.41
N LEU A 59 7.71 5.77 36.25
CA LEU A 59 7.96 5.59 37.69
C LEU A 59 8.08 4.12 38.13
N HIS A 60 7.37 3.20 37.46
CA HIS A 60 7.22 1.83 37.92
C HIS A 60 7.78 0.76 36.95
N SER A 61 7.98 1.09 35.68
CA SER A 61 8.39 0.09 34.65
C SER A 61 9.81 -0.43 34.85
N ARG A 62 10.69 0.31 35.49
CA ARG A 62 12.13 0.03 35.62
C ARG A 62 12.84 -0.14 34.25
N ILE A 63 12.25 0.38 33.19
CA ILE A 63 12.85 0.42 31.86
C ILE A 63 13.83 1.58 31.82
N ASP A 64 15.04 1.33 31.27
CA ASP A 64 16.05 2.36 31.09
C ASP A 64 15.46 3.60 30.37
N PRO A 65 15.76 4.83 30.85
CA PRO A 65 15.24 6.05 30.25
C PRO A 65 15.45 6.15 28.72
N LEU A 66 16.63 5.73 28.23
CA LEU A 66 16.94 5.75 26.80
C LEU A 66 16.01 4.81 25.99
N ILE A 67 15.74 3.62 26.56
CA ILE A 67 14.81 2.65 25.95
C ILE A 67 13.38 3.15 26.01
N ARG A 68 12.98 3.73 27.14
CA ARG A 68 11.66 4.34 27.30
C ARG A 68 11.42 5.45 26.28
N ASP A 69 12.38 6.33 26.09
CA ASP A 69 12.29 7.41 25.10
C ASP A 69 12.18 6.84 23.68
N ALA A 70 12.91 5.76 23.38
CA ALA A 70 12.80 5.02 22.14
C ALA A 70 11.43 4.34 21.93
N LEU A 71 10.79 3.88 23.01
CA LEU A 71 9.44 3.31 23.00
C LEU A 71 8.36 4.39 22.84
N LEU A 72 8.61 5.60 23.29
CA LEU A 72 7.68 6.74 23.24
C LEU A 72 7.89 7.67 22.05
N ASP A 73 8.87 7.38 21.17
CA ASP A 73 9.11 8.14 19.94
C ASP A 73 7.80 8.30 19.12
N THR A 74 7.57 9.44 18.53
CA THR A 74 6.31 9.75 17.80
C THR A 74 6.15 8.96 16.52
N ASP A 75 7.24 8.71 15.77
CA ASP A 75 7.24 7.92 14.52
C ASP A 75 8.43 6.96 14.43
N PRO A 76 8.52 5.96 15.32
CA PRO A 76 9.67 5.06 15.34
C PRO A 76 9.70 4.18 14.10
N ARG A 77 10.90 4.04 13.54
CA ARG A 77 11.13 3.05 12.46
C ARG A 77 11.16 1.63 13.03
N PRO A 78 10.66 0.63 12.28
CA PRO A 78 10.83 -0.78 12.65
C PRO A 78 12.28 -1.10 12.93
N ARG A 79 12.51 -1.76 14.08
CA ARG A 79 13.86 -2.20 14.49
C ARG A 79 13.81 -3.28 15.54
N ALA A 80 14.84 -4.11 15.58
CA ALA A 80 15.12 -5.06 16.66
C ALA A 80 16.51 -4.79 17.21
N ALA A 81 16.66 -4.74 18.54
CA ALA A 81 17.93 -4.50 19.20
C ALA A 81 18.00 -5.24 20.54
N ALA A 82 19.05 -6.03 20.73
CA ALA A 82 19.33 -6.65 22.01
C ALA A 82 19.99 -5.64 22.97
N HIS A 83 19.57 -5.68 24.21
CA HIS A 83 20.14 -4.90 25.32
C HIS A 83 20.39 -5.84 26.51
N GLY A 84 21.58 -6.46 26.54
CA GLY A 84 21.89 -7.55 27.48
C GLY A 84 20.97 -8.75 27.21
N ALA A 85 20.23 -9.19 28.23
CA ALA A 85 19.25 -10.26 28.12
C ALA A 85 17.86 -9.78 27.63
N ALA A 86 17.68 -8.48 27.45
CA ALA A 86 16.42 -7.91 26.98
C ALA A 86 16.46 -7.55 25.49
N LEU A 87 15.27 -7.34 24.90
CA LEU A 87 15.07 -7.05 23.48
C LEU A 87 14.12 -5.85 23.33
N LEU A 88 14.55 -4.85 22.59
CA LEU A 88 13.65 -3.82 22.03
C LEU A 88 13.20 -4.27 20.65
N LEU A 89 11.88 -4.41 20.47
CA LEU A 89 11.26 -4.76 19.18
C LEU A 89 10.21 -3.71 18.82
N ILE A 90 10.40 -3.06 17.68
CA ILE A 90 9.44 -2.12 17.11
C ILE A 90 9.05 -2.64 15.73
N VAL A 91 7.76 -2.91 15.53
CA VAL A 91 7.20 -3.39 14.27
C VAL A 91 5.98 -2.56 13.87
N ARG A 92 5.64 -2.61 12.60
CA ARG A 92 4.44 -1.98 12.05
C ARG A 92 3.46 -3.06 11.58
N GLY A 93 2.23 -2.99 12.07
CA GLY A 93 1.13 -3.82 11.61
C GLY A 93 0.21 -3.05 10.66
N ILE A 94 -0.50 -3.77 9.81
CA ILE A 94 -1.52 -3.18 8.94
C ILE A 94 -2.66 -2.61 9.79
N ASN A 95 -3.12 -1.42 9.46
CA ASN A 95 -4.27 -0.82 10.11
C ASN A 95 -5.57 -1.37 9.49
N VAL A 96 -6.21 -2.23 10.20
CA VAL A 96 -7.49 -2.87 9.81
C VAL A 96 -8.67 -2.33 10.62
N ASN A 97 -8.50 -1.19 11.30
CA ASN A 97 -9.57 -0.52 12.00
C ASN A 97 -10.55 0.10 10.99
N GLU A 98 -11.82 0.17 11.36
CA GLU A 98 -12.86 0.72 10.50
C GLU A 98 -12.56 2.17 10.11
N GLY A 99 -12.66 2.48 8.80
CA GLY A 99 -12.39 3.82 8.26
C GLY A 99 -10.91 4.20 8.14
N ALA A 100 -9.98 3.32 8.48
CA ALA A 100 -8.56 3.58 8.34
C ALA A 100 -8.02 3.11 6.97
N ALA A 101 -7.04 3.82 6.43
CA ALA A 101 -6.29 3.34 5.28
C ALA A 101 -5.29 2.27 5.74
N PRO A 102 -5.15 1.13 5.04
CA PRO A 102 -4.18 0.09 5.39
C PRO A 102 -2.73 0.58 5.44
N GLU A 103 -2.43 1.62 4.68
CA GLU A 103 -1.13 2.29 4.60
C GLU A 103 -0.80 3.10 5.87
N ASP A 104 -1.81 3.45 6.68
CA ASP A 104 -1.63 4.06 8.01
C ASP A 104 -1.25 2.99 9.02
N MET A 105 -0.06 2.44 8.85
CA MET A 105 0.40 1.30 9.65
C MET A 105 0.51 1.62 11.14
N LEU A 106 0.07 0.65 11.95
CA LEU A 106 0.11 0.75 13.42
C LEU A 106 1.51 0.44 13.94
N SER A 107 2.02 1.25 14.85
CA SER A 107 3.25 0.94 15.59
C SER A 107 2.94 0.06 16.80
N ILE A 108 3.59 -1.10 16.87
CA ILE A 108 3.63 -1.99 18.02
C ILE A 108 5.07 -1.97 18.52
N ARG A 109 5.26 -1.61 19.79
CA ARG A 109 6.57 -1.39 20.39
C ARG A 109 6.65 -2.27 21.62
N SER A 110 7.61 -3.14 21.67
CA SER A 110 7.75 -4.10 22.76
C SER A 110 9.13 -4.03 23.38
N TRP A 111 9.16 -3.97 24.68
CA TRP A 111 10.31 -4.24 25.51
C TRP A 111 10.12 -5.63 26.10
N ILE A 112 11.03 -6.53 25.82
CA ILE A 112 10.89 -7.97 26.09
C ILE A 112 12.05 -8.38 26.98
N GLU A 113 11.74 -8.87 28.16
CA GLU A 113 12.66 -9.44 29.14
C GLU A 113 12.32 -10.92 29.35
N PRO A 114 13.15 -11.71 29.99
CA PRO A 114 12.89 -13.16 30.18
C PRO A 114 11.52 -13.49 30.78
N HIS A 115 11.04 -12.67 31.71
CA HIS A 115 9.79 -12.89 32.45
C HIS A 115 8.78 -11.74 32.29
N ARG A 116 9.10 -10.71 31.50
CA ARG A 116 8.20 -9.56 31.34
C ARG A 116 8.23 -9.02 29.93
N ILE A 117 7.04 -8.82 29.34
CA ILE A 117 6.88 -8.17 28.05
C ILE A 117 5.99 -6.94 28.25
N VAL A 118 6.49 -5.76 27.89
CA VAL A 118 5.74 -4.51 27.87
C VAL A 118 5.53 -4.08 26.44
N THR A 119 4.29 -4.16 25.96
CA THR A 119 3.89 -3.79 24.60
C THR A 119 3.13 -2.47 24.64
N LEU A 120 3.55 -1.52 23.81
CA LEU A 120 2.92 -0.22 23.67
C LEU A 120 2.23 -0.09 22.33
N ARG A 121 1.00 0.40 22.33
CA ARG A 121 0.19 0.74 21.16
C ARG A 121 -0.53 2.06 21.35
N HIS A 122 -0.96 2.72 20.29
CA HIS A 122 -1.87 3.86 20.36
C HIS A 122 -3.27 3.48 19.89
N ARG A 123 -3.39 2.69 18.85
CA ARG A 123 -4.66 2.21 18.29
C ARG A 123 -4.80 0.72 18.51
N GLN A 124 -6.00 0.19 18.44
CA GLN A 124 -6.24 -1.25 18.55
C GLN A 124 -5.50 -2.02 17.45
N SER A 125 -4.82 -3.08 17.84
CA SER A 125 -4.12 -4.00 16.94
C SER A 125 -4.83 -5.35 16.95
N ARG A 126 -5.22 -5.83 15.76
CA ARG A 126 -5.82 -7.16 15.62
C ARG A 126 -4.85 -8.26 16.03
N SER A 127 -3.56 -8.11 15.73
CA SER A 127 -2.54 -9.09 16.13
C SER A 127 -2.48 -9.24 17.64
N LEU A 128 -2.41 -8.14 18.40
CA LEU A 128 -2.38 -8.19 19.87
C LEU A 128 -3.68 -8.74 20.44
N LYS A 129 -4.83 -8.34 19.88
CA LYS A 129 -6.15 -8.86 20.32
C LYS A 129 -6.30 -10.35 20.03
N ALA A 130 -5.77 -10.85 18.92
CA ALA A 130 -5.81 -12.29 18.60
C ALA A 130 -5.00 -13.10 19.60
N ILE A 131 -3.77 -12.66 19.94
CA ILE A 131 -2.92 -13.32 20.94
C ILE A 131 -3.61 -13.33 22.32
N ALA A 132 -4.18 -12.21 22.75
CA ALA A 132 -4.94 -12.12 24.00
C ALA A 132 -6.12 -13.11 24.02
N GLY A 133 -6.89 -13.17 22.94
CA GLY A 133 -8.00 -14.13 22.82
C GLY A 133 -7.57 -15.61 22.75
N GLU A 134 -6.35 -15.91 22.35
CA GLU A 134 -5.79 -17.26 22.44
C GLU A 134 -5.38 -17.62 23.86
N LEU A 135 -4.81 -16.70 24.61
CA LEU A 135 -4.55 -16.87 26.05
C LEU A 135 -5.84 -17.13 26.83
N ASP A 136 -6.92 -16.40 26.52
CA ASP A 136 -8.24 -16.63 27.14
C ASP A 136 -8.80 -18.05 26.86
N ARG A 137 -8.41 -18.65 25.72
CA ARG A 137 -8.83 -20.01 25.33
C ARG A 137 -7.85 -21.11 25.74
N GLY A 138 -6.73 -20.78 26.37
CA GLY A 138 -5.70 -21.75 26.73
C GLY A 138 -4.85 -22.27 25.56
N ALA A 139 -4.82 -21.55 24.45
CA ALA A 139 -4.11 -21.91 23.22
C ALA A 139 -3.05 -20.88 22.80
N GLY A 140 -2.72 -19.95 23.68
CA GLY A 140 -1.77 -18.86 23.45
C GLY A 140 -0.32 -19.24 23.74
N PRO A 141 0.59 -18.25 23.65
CA PRO A 141 2.03 -18.45 23.91
C PRO A 141 2.29 -18.78 25.37
N ARG A 142 3.31 -19.61 25.60
CA ARG A 142 3.68 -20.17 26.92
C ARG A 142 4.86 -19.45 27.55
N SER A 143 5.60 -18.66 26.76
CA SER A 143 6.83 -17.98 27.20
C SER A 143 7.01 -16.65 26.46
N ALA A 144 7.96 -15.85 26.94
CA ALA A 144 8.36 -14.62 26.24
C ALA A 144 8.86 -14.89 24.81
N GLY A 145 9.54 -16.01 24.58
CA GLY A 145 10.01 -16.42 23.26
C GLY A 145 8.86 -16.75 22.32
N GLU A 146 7.92 -17.58 22.76
CA GLU A 146 6.75 -17.93 21.96
C GLU A 146 5.86 -16.70 21.66
N LEU A 147 5.67 -15.82 22.66
CA LEU A 147 4.89 -14.58 22.45
C LEU A 147 5.57 -13.66 21.43
N THR A 148 6.91 -13.58 21.47
CA THR A 148 7.66 -12.78 20.49
C THR A 148 7.51 -13.35 19.08
N ALA A 149 7.65 -14.66 18.90
CA ALA A 149 7.46 -15.32 17.61
C ALA A 149 6.02 -15.15 17.10
N GLU A 150 5.03 -15.39 17.96
CA GLU A 150 3.61 -15.22 17.64
C GLU A 150 3.27 -13.78 17.20
N LEU A 151 3.81 -12.78 17.90
CA LEU A 151 3.61 -11.38 17.53
C LEU A 151 4.17 -11.09 16.13
N VAL A 152 5.36 -11.56 15.82
CA VAL A 152 6.02 -11.37 14.53
C VAL A 152 5.23 -12.05 13.41
N GLU A 153 4.79 -13.28 13.60
CA GLU A 153 3.98 -14.03 12.64
C GLU A 153 2.63 -13.37 12.38
N ARG A 154 1.90 -12.98 13.42
CA ARG A 154 0.59 -12.31 13.28
C ARG A 154 0.68 -10.95 12.57
N VAL A 155 1.73 -10.20 12.85
CA VAL A 155 1.98 -8.94 12.15
C VAL A 155 2.28 -9.20 10.68
N LEU A 156 3.13 -10.20 10.38
CA LEU A 156 3.50 -10.59 9.02
C LEU A 156 2.31 -11.10 8.22
N GLU A 157 1.44 -11.93 8.80
CA GLU A 157 0.26 -12.50 8.15
C GLU A 157 -0.66 -11.41 7.55
N HIS A 158 -0.93 -10.36 8.32
CA HIS A 158 -1.71 -9.22 7.82
C HIS A 158 -0.99 -8.43 6.73
N VAL A 159 0.35 -8.33 6.82
CA VAL A 159 1.17 -7.67 5.80
C VAL A 159 1.13 -8.44 4.48
N VAL A 160 1.34 -9.76 4.52
CA VAL A 160 1.26 -10.64 3.36
C VAL A 160 -0.09 -10.49 2.67
N THR A 161 -1.18 -10.69 3.40
CA THR A 161 -2.54 -10.56 2.85
C THR A 161 -2.77 -9.20 2.18
N ARG A 162 -2.21 -8.12 2.75
CA ARG A 162 -2.37 -6.79 2.16
C ARG A 162 -1.54 -6.60 0.88
N VAL A 163 -0.33 -7.14 0.84
CA VAL A 163 0.54 -7.09 -0.36
C VAL A 163 -0.07 -7.92 -1.49
N ASP A 164 -0.56 -9.13 -1.18
CA ASP A 164 -1.25 -10.00 -2.14
C ASP A 164 -2.47 -9.27 -2.75
N THR A 165 -3.34 -8.70 -1.90
CA THR A 165 -4.51 -7.93 -2.38
C THR A 165 -4.09 -6.77 -3.29
N LEU A 166 -3.00 -6.07 -2.97
CA LEU A 166 -2.48 -4.97 -3.80
C LEU A 166 -1.98 -5.50 -5.16
N GLY A 167 -1.30 -6.65 -5.16
CA GLY A 167 -0.86 -7.33 -6.37
C GLY A 167 -2.02 -7.71 -7.29
N ASP A 168 -3.08 -8.29 -6.72
CA ASP A 168 -4.30 -8.67 -7.43
C ASP A 168 -5.04 -7.45 -8.00
N ASP A 169 -5.15 -6.37 -7.24
CA ASP A 169 -5.74 -5.11 -7.71
C ASP A 169 -4.99 -4.54 -8.91
N ILE A 170 -3.64 -4.60 -8.91
CA ILE A 170 -2.80 -4.14 -10.02
C ILE A 170 -2.96 -5.06 -11.24
N ALA A 171 -2.99 -6.39 -11.05
CA ALA A 171 -3.21 -7.34 -12.13
C ALA A 171 -4.58 -7.14 -12.79
N ALA A 172 -5.62 -6.89 -12.02
CA ALA A 172 -6.95 -6.57 -12.54
C ALA A 172 -6.95 -5.26 -13.37
N CYS A 173 -6.16 -4.26 -12.98
CA CYS A 173 -5.98 -3.05 -13.79
C CYS A 173 -5.25 -3.34 -15.11
N GLU A 174 -4.23 -4.19 -15.10
CA GLU A 174 -3.48 -4.62 -16.28
C GLU A 174 -4.39 -5.29 -17.31
N ASP A 175 -5.21 -6.24 -16.88
CA ASP A 175 -6.21 -6.91 -17.73
C ASP A 175 -7.16 -5.89 -18.38
N GLN A 176 -7.62 -4.89 -17.64
CA GLN A 176 -8.49 -3.84 -18.17
C GLN A 176 -7.79 -2.95 -19.21
N VAL A 177 -6.50 -2.68 -19.06
CA VAL A 177 -5.69 -1.97 -20.09
C VAL A 177 -5.65 -2.78 -21.38
N LEU A 178 -5.52 -4.10 -21.31
CA LEU A 178 -5.51 -4.99 -22.47
C LEU A 178 -6.86 -5.00 -23.22
N VAL A 179 -7.97 -5.00 -22.48
CA VAL A 179 -9.33 -5.01 -23.04
C VAL A 179 -9.77 -3.63 -23.59
N GLY A 180 -9.08 -2.54 -23.22
CA GLY A 180 -9.33 -1.21 -23.79
C GLY A 180 -10.28 -0.32 -23.00
N THR A 181 -10.61 -0.63 -21.75
CA THR A 181 -11.38 0.23 -20.84
C THR A 181 -10.50 1.38 -20.34
N ARG A 182 -10.91 2.67 -20.51
CA ARG A 182 -9.96 3.80 -20.40
C ARG A 182 -10.28 4.84 -19.33
N GLY A 183 -11.49 4.91 -18.78
CA GLY A 183 -11.94 6.09 -18.04
C GLY A 183 -11.23 6.31 -16.69
N GLU A 184 -11.45 5.45 -15.73
CA GLU A 184 -10.98 5.62 -14.35
C GLU A 184 -9.64 4.92 -14.05
N LEU A 185 -9.17 4.10 -15.00
CA LEU A 185 -8.06 3.18 -14.83
C LEU A 185 -6.73 3.90 -14.49
N ARG A 186 -6.51 5.09 -15.07
CA ARG A 186 -5.32 5.90 -14.78
C ARG A 186 -5.28 6.35 -13.31
N ALA A 187 -6.42 6.75 -12.76
CA ALA A 187 -6.50 7.15 -11.36
C ALA A 187 -6.32 5.97 -10.42
N GLN A 188 -6.91 4.81 -10.76
CA GLN A 188 -6.77 3.56 -10.01
C GLN A 188 -5.31 3.10 -9.95
N LEU A 189 -4.62 2.98 -11.08
CA LEU A 189 -3.20 2.61 -11.15
C LEU A 189 -2.31 3.57 -10.35
N ALA A 190 -2.56 4.89 -10.49
CA ALA A 190 -1.82 5.88 -9.72
C ALA A 190 -2.07 5.73 -8.21
N ASP A 191 -3.28 5.35 -7.80
CA ASP A 191 -3.61 5.09 -6.40
C ASP A 191 -2.93 3.84 -5.88
N GLN A 192 -3.00 2.70 -6.59
CA GLN A 192 -2.33 1.47 -6.20
C GLN A 192 -0.81 1.67 -6.09
N ARG A 193 -0.20 2.42 -7.02
CA ARG A 193 1.22 2.76 -6.96
C ARG A 193 1.55 3.60 -5.71
N ARG A 194 0.72 4.60 -5.36
CA ARG A 194 0.92 5.39 -4.13
C ARG A 194 0.84 4.52 -2.89
N ARG A 195 -0.12 3.58 -2.82
CA ARG A 195 -0.26 2.62 -1.72
C ARG A 195 0.95 1.71 -1.59
N ALA A 196 1.46 1.18 -2.71
CA ALA A 196 2.70 0.39 -2.71
C ALA A 196 3.89 1.17 -2.12
N ILE A 197 4.07 2.43 -2.54
CA ILE A 197 5.13 3.31 -2.04
C ILE A 197 4.95 3.58 -0.54
N ALA A 198 3.74 3.85 -0.08
CA ALA A 198 3.44 4.11 1.33
C ALA A 198 3.73 2.89 2.22
N LEU A 199 3.31 1.69 1.80
CA LEU A 199 3.62 0.44 2.51
C LEU A 199 5.13 0.17 2.54
N ARG A 200 5.82 0.34 1.41
CA ARG A 200 7.26 0.12 1.31
C ARG A 200 8.09 0.94 2.30
N ARG A 201 7.66 2.16 2.59
CA ARG A 201 8.31 3.06 3.57
C ARG A 201 8.54 2.39 4.92
N PHE A 202 7.59 1.53 5.36
CA PHE A 202 7.65 0.83 6.63
C PHE A 202 8.10 -0.63 6.48
N LEU A 203 7.70 -1.30 5.40
CA LEU A 203 8.00 -2.73 5.21
C LEU A 203 9.48 -2.98 4.89
N ALA A 204 10.16 -2.07 4.17
CA ALA A 204 11.59 -2.22 3.93
C ALA A 204 12.42 -2.18 5.23
N PRO A 205 12.27 -1.18 6.13
CA PRO A 205 12.92 -1.24 7.45
C PRO A 205 12.48 -2.43 8.31
N GLN A 206 11.23 -2.89 8.17
CA GLN A 206 10.72 -4.04 8.92
C GLN A 206 11.37 -5.35 8.49
N ARG A 207 11.64 -5.53 7.20
CA ARG A 207 12.46 -6.65 6.70
C ARG A 207 13.83 -6.68 7.40
N GLU A 208 14.48 -5.53 7.49
CA GLU A 208 15.78 -5.42 8.19
C GLU A 208 15.65 -5.72 9.70
N ALA A 209 14.57 -5.26 10.33
CA ALA A 209 14.28 -5.55 11.72
C ALA A 209 14.06 -7.06 11.97
N PHE A 210 13.32 -7.74 11.10
CA PHE A 210 13.08 -9.19 11.19
C PHE A 210 14.38 -9.98 10.94
N ALA A 211 15.15 -9.62 9.93
CA ALA A 211 16.45 -10.25 9.66
C ALA A 211 17.41 -10.09 10.87
N LYS A 212 17.43 -8.92 11.49
CA LYS A 212 18.23 -8.67 12.69
C LYS A 212 17.70 -9.46 13.90
N LEU A 213 16.38 -9.53 14.09
CA LEU A 213 15.76 -10.31 15.16
C LEU A 213 16.12 -11.80 15.05
N ALA A 214 16.12 -12.37 13.85
CA ALA A 214 16.49 -13.76 13.60
C ALA A 214 17.93 -14.07 14.02
N GLN A 215 18.82 -13.07 14.03
CA GLN A 215 20.23 -13.21 14.41
C GLN A 215 20.48 -12.96 15.92
N ILE A 216 19.53 -12.33 16.62
CA ILE A 216 19.68 -12.02 18.05
C ILE A 216 19.67 -13.30 18.87
N GLN A 217 20.67 -13.41 19.76
CA GLN A 217 20.80 -14.51 20.70
C GLN A 217 20.54 -13.99 22.12
N VAL A 218 19.40 -14.37 22.68
CA VAL A 218 19.02 -14.11 24.06
C VAL A 218 18.65 -15.43 24.73
N PRO A 219 18.96 -15.65 26.03
CA PRO A 219 18.82 -16.95 26.68
C PRO A 219 17.37 -17.49 26.72
N TRP A 220 16.38 -16.61 26.74
CA TRP A 220 14.96 -16.97 26.86
C TRP A 220 14.29 -17.26 25.51
N LEU A 221 14.97 -17.02 24.38
CA LEU A 221 14.47 -17.35 23.05
C LEU A 221 14.94 -18.75 22.69
N ASP A 222 14.08 -19.73 22.85
CA ASP A 222 14.36 -21.11 22.55
C ASP A 222 14.54 -21.39 21.04
N ALA A 223 14.98 -22.60 20.70
CA ALA A 223 15.25 -22.98 19.32
C ALA A 223 13.97 -22.99 18.45
N THR A 224 12.82 -23.34 19.01
CA THR A 224 11.54 -23.41 18.29
C THR A 224 11.05 -22.01 17.94
N ALA A 225 10.97 -21.10 18.93
CA ALA A 225 10.57 -19.71 18.72
C ALA A 225 11.54 -19.00 17.77
N ARG A 226 12.85 -19.28 17.88
CA ARG A 226 13.87 -18.77 16.95
C ARG A 226 13.63 -19.26 15.52
N GLY A 227 13.32 -20.54 15.32
CA GLY A 227 13.00 -21.11 14.00
C GLY A 227 11.81 -20.41 13.35
N ARG A 228 10.75 -20.16 14.12
CA ARG A 228 9.55 -19.40 13.67
C ARG A 228 9.92 -17.95 13.25
N ILE A 229 10.79 -17.29 14.01
CA ILE A 229 11.27 -15.92 13.68
C ILE A 229 12.11 -15.93 12.40
N VAL A 230 12.99 -16.92 12.19
CA VAL A 230 13.80 -17.06 10.97
C VAL A 230 12.88 -17.24 9.76
N GLU A 231 11.90 -18.14 9.83
CA GLU A 231 10.91 -18.33 8.74
C GLU A 231 10.11 -17.06 8.47
N SER A 232 9.75 -16.31 9.52
CA SER A 232 9.05 -15.03 9.38
C SER A 232 9.95 -13.98 8.71
N ALA A 233 11.25 -13.96 8.97
CA ALA A 233 12.20 -13.04 8.34
C ALA A 233 12.35 -13.35 6.83
N ASP A 234 12.43 -14.62 6.47
CA ASP A 234 12.51 -15.06 5.08
C ASP A 234 11.21 -14.74 4.33
N ARG A 235 10.05 -15.00 4.95
CA ARG A 235 8.76 -14.67 4.38
C ARG A 235 8.58 -13.15 4.21
N MET A 236 9.03 -12.35 5.19
CA MET A 236 9.02 -10.89 5.09
C MET A 236 9.87 -10.37 3.93
N THR A 237 11.01 -11.02 3.67
CA THR A 237 11.88 -10.68 2.54
C THR A 237 11.16 -10.91 1.22
N ARG A 238 10.53 -12.08 1.02
CA ARG A 238 9.72 -12.38 -0.16
C ARG A 238 8.57 -11.37 -0.34
N THR A 239 7.88 -11.05 0.75
CA THR A 239 6.74 -10.09 0.69
C THR A 239 7.18 -8.68 0.27
N VAL A 240 8.37 -8.21 0.68
CA VAL A 240 8.89 -6.91 0.22
C VAL A 240 9.28 -6.96 -1.25
N GLU A 241 9.84 -8.07 -1.73
CA GLU A 241 10.15 -8.29 -3.16
C GLU A 241 8.87 -8.31 -4.01
N GLU A 242 7.81 -8.97 -3.54
CA GLU A 242 6.48 -8.98 -4.18
C GLU A 242 5.88 -7.58 -4.24
N LEU A 243 5.99 -6.80 -3.15
CA LEU A 243 5.55 -5.40 -3.13
C LEU A 243 6.33 -4.53 -4.13
N ASP A 244 7.64 -4.71 -4.23
CA ASP A 244 8.47 -4.00 -5.19
C ASP A 244 8.09 -4.39 -6.64
N ALA A 245 7.89 -5.68 -6.91
CA ALA A 245 7.41 -6.16 -8.21
C ALA A 245 6.02 -5.61 -8.56
N ALA A 246 5.09 -5.58 -7.62
CA ALA A 246 3.75 -5.00 -7.82
C ALA A 246 3.83 -3.49 -8.15
N ARG A 247 4.67 -2.74 -7.42
CA ARG A 247 4.91 -1.31 -7.69
C ARG A 247 5.45 -1.06 -9.10
N ASP A 248 6.42 -1.86 -9.52
CA ASP A 248 7.06 -1.73 -10.83
C ASP A 248 6.10 -2.14 -11.96
N ARG A 249 5.31 -3.20 -11.75
CA ARG A 249 4.23 -3.59 -12.66
C ARG A 249 3.21 -2.46 -12.83
N ALA A 250 2.76 -1.82 -11.76
CA ALA A 250 1.84 -0.68 -11.84
C ALA A 250 2.43 0.49 -12.64
N ALA A 251 3.75 0.72 -12.57
CA ALA A 251 4.42 1.76 -13.35
C ALA A 251 4.42 1.43 -14.85
N VAL A 252 4.79 0.19 -15.21
CA VAL A 252 4.80 -0.27 -16.61
C VAL A 252 3.39 -0.24 -17.21
N THR A 253 2.38 -0.75 -16.49
CA THR A 253 0.98 -0.71 -16.93
C THR A 253 0.48 0.72 -17.13
N GLN A 254 0.91 1.66 -16.29
CA GLN A 254 0.59 3.08 -16.45
C GLN A 254 1.20 3.68 -17.73
N GLU A 255 2.45 3.32 -18.05
CA GLU A 255 3.14 3.76 -19.29
C GLU A 255 2.44 3.18 -20.52
N GLU A 256 2.08 1.90 -20.49
CA GLU A 256 1.33 1.25 -21.58
C GLU A 256 -0.03 1.92 -21.82
N LEU A 257 -0.77 2.22 -20.75
CA LEU A 257 -2.04 2.94 -20.85
C LEU A 257 -1.86 4.33 -21.49
N GLN A 258 -0.80 5.05 -21.13
CA GLN A 258 -0.49 6.36 -21.73
C GLN A 258 -0.16 6.23 -23.20
N SER A 259 0.62 5.22 -23.61
CA SER A 259 0.93 4.93 -25.01
C SER A 259 -0.35 4.68 -25.82
N LYS A 260 -1.23 3.78 -25.34
CA LYS A 260 -2.51 3.46 -25.99
C LYS A 260 -3.44 4.69 -26.12
N ILE A 261 -3.46 5.58 -25.12
CA ILE A 261 -4.21 6.84 -25.19
C ILE A 261 -3.59 7.76 -26.25
N GLY A 262 -2.27 7.86 -26.29
CA GLY A 262 -1.52 8.65 -27.27
C GLY A 262 -1.82 8.16 -28.71
N GLU A 263 -1.73 6.87 -28.96
CA GLU A 263 -2.03 6.25 -30.26
C GLU A 263 -3.46 6.56 -30.72
N ALA A 264 -4.44 6.37 -29.82
CA ALA A 264 -5.85 6.66 -30.13
C ALA A 264 -6.08 8.17 -30.42
N THR A 265 -5.37 9.04 -29.72
CA THR A 265 -5.44 10.49 -29.97
C THR A 265 -4.83 10.84 -31.31
N ASN A 266 -3.65 10.29 -31.61
CA ASN A 266 -2.99 10.47 -32.91
C ASN A 266 -3.86 9.97 -34.07
N GLN A 267 -4.52 8.82 -33.91
CA GLN A 267 -5.41 8.29 -34.91
C GLN A 267 -6.62 9.21 -35.17
N ARG A 268 -7.20 9.81 -34.12
CA ARG A 268 -8.30 10.78 -34.27
C ARG A 268 -7.83 12.07 -34.94
N LEU A 269 -6.67 12.60 -34.57
CA LEU A 269 -6.06 13.77 -35.20
C LEU A 269 -5.72 13.51 -36.65
N TYR A 270 -5.25 12.31 -36.97
CA TYR A 270 -4.98 11.89 -38.32
C TYR A 270 -6.24 11.90 -39.21
N VAL A 271 -7.35 11.30 -38.75
CA VAL A 271 -8.63 11.33 -39.46
C VAL A 271 -9.11 12.78 -39.67
N LEU A 272 -9.04 13.63 -38.63
CA LEU A 272 -9.41 15.02 -38.72
C LEU A 272 -8.54 15.78 -39.76
N SER A 273 -7.23 15.49 -39.77
CA SER A 273 -6.29 16.11 -40.73
C SER A 273 -6.62 15.72 -42.18
N ILE A 274 -6.97 14.46 -42.44
CA ILE A 274 -7.41 14.02 -43.78
C ILE A 274 -8.70 14.75 -44.21
N ILE A 275 -9.70 14.79 -43.31
CA ILE A 275 -10.96 15.47 -43.62
C ILE A 275 -10.65 16.97 -43.93
N THR A 276 -9.86 17.64 -43.12
CA THR A 276 -9.51 19.05 -43.32
C THR A 276 -8.75 19.24 -44.65
N ALA A 277 -7.76 18.40 -44.94
CA ALA A 277 -6.95 18.51 -46.15
C ALA A 277 -7.79 18.30 -47.45
N VAL A 278 -8.85 17.49 -47.36
CA VAL A 278 -9.78 17.31 -48.50
C VAL A 278 -10.76 18.47 -48.62
N PHE A 279 -11.40 18.85 -47.53
CA PHE A 279 -12.52 19.83 -47.59
C PHE A 279 -12.03 21.29 -47.68
N LEU A 280 -10.86 21.65 -47.17
CA LEU A 280 -10.42 23.05 -47.15
C LEU A 280 -10.18 23.63 -48.52
N PRO A 281 -9.48 22.96 -49.49
CA PRO A 281 -9.36 23.46 -50.87
C PRO A 281 -10.71 23.53 -51.63
N LEU A 282 -11.55 22.55 -51.44
CA LEU A 282 -12.89 22.52 -52.03
C LEU A 282 -13.77 23.63 -51.50
N GLY A 283 -13.78 23.85 -50.20
CA GLY A 283 -14.52 24.91 -49.55
C GLY A 283 -14.02 26.32 -50.01
N PHE A 284 -12.70 26.47 -50.15
CA PHE A 284 -12.13 27.72 -50.67
C PHE A 284 -12.60 28.02 -52.11
N VAL A 285 -12.57 27.03 -53.02
CA VAL A 285 -13.05 27.22 -54.40
C VAL A 285 -14.56 27.49 -54.42
N CYS A 286 -15.38 26.75 -53.67
CA CYS A 286 -16.80 27.04 -53.55
C CYS A 286 -17.09 28.46 -53.05
N SER A 287 -16.36 28.88 -52.02
CA SER A 287 -16.48 30.23 -51.44
C SER A 287 -16.10 31.33 -52.45
N LEU A 288 -14.98 31.11 -53.18
CA LEU A 288 -14.52 32.06 -54.20
C LEU A 288 -15.52 32.22 -55.36
N LEU A 289 -16.12 31.13 -55.82
CA LEU A 289 -17.15 31.16 -56.89
C LEU A 289 -18.51 31.60 -56.36
N GLY A 290 -18.79 31.51 -55.08
CA GLY A 290 -20.06 31.96 -54.43
C GLY A 290 -20.05 33.46 -54.08
N VAL A 291 -19.00 34.20 -54.36
CA VAL A 291 -18.95 35.65 -54.07
C VAL A 291 -19.74 36.43 -55.13
N ASN A 292 -20.69 37.27 -54.66
CA ASN A 292 -21.54 38.13 -55.53
C ASN A 292 -20.79 39.36 -56.04
N VAL A 293 -19.69 39.14 -56.84
CA VAL A 293 -18.95 40.21 -57.53
C VAL A 293 -19.02 39.99 -59.03
N GLY A 294 -19.06 41.07 -59.82
CA GLY A 294 -19.05 40.96 -61.26
C GLY A 294 -17.72 40.41 -61.76
N GLY A 295 -17.80 39.54 -62.84
CA GLY A 295 -16.58 38.98 -63.45
C GLY A 295 -16.28 37.52 -63.11
N VAL A 296 -17.17 36.84 -62.41
CA VAL A 296 -17.03 35.38 -62.19
C VAL A 296 -17.11 34.65 -63.53
N PRO A 297 -16.11 33.86 -63.93
CA PRO A 297 -16.12 33.13 -65.21
C PRO A 297 -17.28 32.14 -65.27
N LEU A 298 -17.92 31.99 -66.45
CA LEU A 298 -18.94 31.00 -66.75
C LEU A 298 -20.26 31.17 -65.94
N GLN A 299 -20.56 32.31 -65.33
CA GLN A 299 -21.68 32.55 -64.47
C GLN A 299 -23.06 32.32 -65.14
N HIS A 300 -23.11 32.42 -66.48
CA HIS A 300 -24.37 32.30 -67.24
C HIS A 300 -24.47 31.00 -68.05
N ASP A 301 -23.52 30.06 -67.89
CA ASP A 301 -23.51 28.82 -68.66
C ASP A 301 -24.03 27.64 -67.84
N ASP A 302 -25.08 26.99 -68.27
CA ASP A 302 -25.74 25.86 -67.58
C ASP A 302 -24.84 24.64 -67.37
N TRP A 303 -23.82 24.45 -68.15
CA TRP A 303 -22.87 23.34 -68.05
C TRP A 303 -21.77 23.59 -67.00
N ALA A 304 -21.57 24.83 -66.57
CA ALA A 304 -20.51 25.22 -65.68
C ALA A 304 -20.58 24.50 -64.32
N PHE A 305 -21.78 24.23 -63.81
CA PHE A 305 -21.98 23.47 -62.57
C PHE A 305 -21.39 22.04 -62.72
N TRP A 306 -21.69 21.35 -63.80
CA TRP A 306 -21.20 19.98 -64.02
C TRP A 306 -19.69 19.95 -64.26
N ALA A 307 -19.13 20.95 -64.93
CA ALA A 307 -17.69 21.10 -65.10
C ALA A 307 -17.00 21.29 -63.72
N LEU A 308 -17.56 22.11 -62.88
CA LEU A 308 -17.06 22.30 -61.48
C LEU A 308 -17.09 21.00 -60.69
N CYS A 309 -18.19 20.26 -60.73
CA CYS A 309 -18.28 18.95 -60.10
C CYS A 309 -17.22 17.97 -60.64
N GLY A 310 -16.93 17.98 -61.95
CA GLY A 310 -15.88 17.18 -62.55
C GLY A 310 -14.49 17.56 -62.03
N VAL A 311 -14.18 18.87 -61.95
CA VAL A 311 -12.91 19.39 -61.37
C VAL A 311 -12.77 18.94 -59.90
N PHE A 312 -13.81 19.07 -59.11
CA PHE A 312 -13.77 18.60 -57.72
C PHE A 312 -13.54 17.10 -57.58
N ALA A 313 -14.17 16.30 -58.41
CA ALA A 313 -13.95 14.85 -58.45
C ALA A 313 -12.49 14.50 -58.76
N VAL A 314 -11.88 15.20 -59.77
CA VAL A 314 -10.47 15.05 -60.10
C VAL A 314 -9.56 15.47 -58.97
N VAL A 315 -9.82 16.61 -58.33
CA VAL A 315 -9.02 17.14 -57.20
C VAL A 315 -9.07 16.13 -56.05
N VAL A 316 -10.26 15.69 -55.64
CA VAL A 316 -10.41 14.70 -54.54
C VAL A 316 -9.69 13.39 -54.89
N THR A 317 -9.86 12.88 -56.11
CA THR A 317 -9.20 11.64 -56.54
C THR A 317 -7.68 11.79 -56.52
N ALA A 318 -7.16 12.91 -57.02
CA ALA A 318 -5.72 13.22 -56.99
C ALA A 318 -5.19 13.32 -55.55
N GLN A 319 -5.92 13.97 -54.65
CA GLN A 319 -5.55 14.07 -53.25
C GLN A 319 -5.52 12.70 -52.58
N LEU A 320 -6.56 11.88 -52.75
CA LEU A 320 -6.63 10.52 -52.20
C LEU A 320 -5.51 9.63 -52.72
N TRP A 321 -5.20 9.75 -54.03
CA TRP A 321 -4.10 9.04 -54.68
C TRP A 321 -2.75 9.46 -54.07
N LEU A 322 -2.53 10.77 -53.90
CA LEU A 322 -1.30 11.31 -53.32
C LEU A 322 -1.12 10.84 -51.85
N PHE A 323 -2.19 10.89 -51.04
CA PHE A 323 -2.18 10.38 -49.67
C PHE A 323 -1.87 8.90 -49.60
N ARG A 324 -2.50 8.09 -50.49
CA ARG A 324 -2.19 6.67 -50.59
C ARG A 324 -0.74 6.41 -50.99
N ARG A 325 -0.19 7.18 -51.94
CA ARG A 325 1.20 7.04 -52.39
C ARG A 325 2.21 7.44 -51.31
N ARG A 326 1.87 8.39 -50.44
CA ARG A 326 2.70 8.80 -49.33
C ARG A 326 2.51 7.94 -48.07
N GLY A 327 1.78 6.85 -48.14
CA GLY A 327 1.58 5.92 -47.02
C GLY A 327 0.63 6.43 -45.94
N TRP A 328 -0.17 7.47 -46.24
CA TRP A 328 -1.10 8.05 -45.23
C TRP A 328 -2.29 7.12 -44.93
N PHE A 329 -2.56 6.08 -45.74
CA PHE A 329 -3.59 5.06 -45.51
C PHE A 329 -3.00 3.69 -45.14
N GLY A 330 -1.70 3.58 -44.93
CA GLY A 330 -1.00 2.38 -44.53
C GLY A 330 -0.42 2.54 -43.13
N GLY A 331 -1.17 2.16 -42.12
CA GLY A 331 -0.71 1.96 -40.77
C GLY A 331 -1.04 0.54 -40.41
#